data_df59eee1a934dcdab06ad9dd70cd5282
#
_entry.id   df59eee1a934dcdab06ad9dd70cd5282
#
_cell.length_a   1.000
_cell.length_b   1.000
_cell.length_c   1.000
_cell.angle_alpha   90.00
_cell.angle_beta   90.00
_cell.angle_gamma   90.00
#
_symmetry.space_group_name_H-M   'P 1'
#
loop_
_entity.id
_entity.type
_entity.pdbx_description
1 polymer ?
#
loop_
_entity_poly.entity_id
_entity_poly.type
_entity_poly.pdbx_seq_one_letter_code
_entity_poly.pdbx_strand_id
1 'polypeptide(L)'
;MKTRKINETPFLVGLGIEPENPWVTGGHRRKLKGKSGLVTLELCAGAGGQAIGLERAGIDHVGLVEIDATACSTLRQNRPQWNVIEQDMDTFDAAAFAGTDIVSAGLPCPPFSVAGKQLGTLDERNLFPSMIRVVNQVRPRAVTKNAGGILNAAFRDC
;
A
#
# COMPACT_ATOMS: atom_id res chain seq x y z
N MET A 1 -1.02 20.92 25.55
CA MET A 1 -0.50 20.22 24.36
C MET A 1 -1.47 20.49 23.23
N LYS A 2 -1.12 21.36 22.27
CA LYS A 2 -2.03 21.79 21.21
C LYS A 2 -2.14 20.68 20.15
N THR A 3 -3.33 20.14 19.96
CA THR A 3 -3.66 19.24 18.84
C THR A 3 -3.44 19.97 17.54
N ARG A 4 -2.51 19.48 16.72
CA ARG A 4 -2.29 19.97 15.37
C ARG A 4 -3.53 19.60 14.54
N LYS A 5 -4.36 20.57 14.19
CA LYS A 5 -5.38 20.39 13.15
C LYS A 5 -4.62 20.08 11.85
N ILE A 6 -4.82 18.87 11.31
CA ILE A 6 -4.37 18.54 9.96
C ILE A 6 -5.32 19.29 9.05
N ASN A 7 -4.82 20.36 8.43
CA ASN A 7 -5.57 21.14 7.44
C ASN A 7 -6.02 20.20 6.31
N GLU A 8 -7.30 20.29 5.97
CA GLU A 8 -7.85 19.75 4.74
C GLU A 8 -6.95 20.20 3.58
N THR A 9 -6.42 19.23 2.83
CA THR A 9 -5.53 19.57 1.74
C THR A 9 -6.33 20.24 0.64
N PRO A 10 -6.06 21.52 0.27
CA PRO A 10 -6.79 22.27 -0.76
C PRO A 10 -6.76 21.58 -2.14
N PHE A 11 -5.93 20.57 -2.27
CA PHE A 11 -5.70 19.82 -3.50
C PHE A 11 -6.85 18.87 -3.88
N LEU A 12 -7.57 18.29 -2.90
CA LEU A 12 -8.68 17.37 -3.20
C LEU A 12 -9.93 18.10 -3.70
N VAL A 13 -10.17 19.31 -3.22
CA VAL A 13 -11.32 20.15 -3.63
C VAL A 13 -11.17 20.60 -5.09
N GLY A 14 -9.94 20.80 -5.57
CA GLY A 14 -9.66 21.25 -6.95
C GLY A 14 -9.83 20.18 -8.03
N LEU A 15 -9.91 18.90 -7.65
CA LEU A 15 -10.02 17.77 -8.59
C LEU A 15 -11.44 17.18 -8.67
N GLY A 16 -12.41 17.71 -7.93
CA GLY A 16 -13.78 17.16 -7.89
C GLY A 16 -13.87 15.73 -7.37
N ILE A 17 -12.83 15.28 -6.65
CA ILE A 17 -12.80 13.97 -6.01
C ILE A 17 -13.45 14.15 -4.63
N GLU A 18 -14.73 13.81 -4.53
CA GLU A 18 -15.38 13.63 -3.23
C GLU A 18 -14.73 12.42 -2.56
N PRO A 19 -14.09 12.61 -1.41
CA PRO A 19 -13.41 11.52 -0.73
C PRO A 19 -14.44 10.63 -0.04
N GLU A 20 -15.00 9.67 -0.77
CA GLU A 20 -15.95 8.70 -0.22
C GLU A 20 -15.28 7.61 0.66
N ASN A 21 -13.96 7.65 0.77
CA ASN A 21 -13.25 6.68 1.60
C ASN A 21 -13.23 7.13 3.06
N PRO A 22 -13.98 6.47 3.96
CA PRO A 22 -14.05 6.82 5.38
C PRO A 22 -12.70 6.70 6.11
N TRP A 23 -11.70 6.11 5.48
CA TRP A 23 -10.35 5.95 6.02
C TRP A 23 -9.45 7.17 5.78
N VAL A 24 -9.78 8.00 4.80
CA VAL A 24 -8.95 9.14 4.36
C VAL A 24 -9.58 10.48 4.74
N THR A 25 -10.90 10.57 4.84
CA THR A 25 -11.58 11.81 5.20
C THR A 25 -11.74 11.97 6.69
N GLY A 26 -11.32 13.11 7.20
CA GLY A 26 -11.23 13.47 8.62
C GLY A 26 -12.52 13.47 9.44
N GLY A 27 -13.61 12.86 8.96
CA GLY A 27 -14.87 12.77 9.69
C GLY A 27 -14.98 11.58 10.65
N HIS A 28 -14.39 10.46 10.31
CA HIS A 28 -14.41 9.25 11.13
C HIS A 28 -13.10 8.47 11.00
N ARG A 29 -11.97 9.08 11.33
CA ARG A 29 -10.83 8.24 11.70
C ARG A 29 -11.33 7.35 12.83
N ARG A 30 -11.71 6.08 12.53
CA ARG A 30 -11.74 5.04 13.55
C ARG A 30 -10.51 5.26 14.37
N LYS A 31 -10.63 5.35 15.71
CA LYS A 31 -9.48 5.51 16.61
C LYS A 31 -8.43 4.51 16.15
N LEU A 32 -7.46 4.99 15.36
CA LEU A 32 -6.34 4.20 14.90
C LEU A 32 -5.65 3.76 16.18
N LYS A 33 -5.52 2.46 16.41
CA LYS A 33 -4.91 1.92 17.63
C LYS A 33 -3.39 2.04 17.58
N GLY A 34 -2.85 2.41 16.42
CA GLY A 34 -1.42 2.56 16.20
C GLY A 34 -0.83 3.70 17.01
N LYS A 35 0.27 3.40 17.72
CA LYS A 35 0.96 4.39 18.57
C LYS A 35 1.65 5.49 17.76
N SER A 36 1.98 5.24 16.50
CA SER A 36 2.71 6.17 15.63
C SER A 36 1.83 7.27 15.04
N GLY A 37 0.52 7.03 14.91
CA GLY A 37 -0.40 7.88 14.17
C GLY A 37 -0.19 7.85 12.65
N LEU A 38 0.68 6.97 12.13
CA LEU A 38 0.93 6.75 10.71
C LEU A 38 -0.01 5.69 10.17
N VAL A 39 -0.35 5.82 8.89
CA VAL A 39 -1.19 4.86 8.17
C VAL A 39 -0.52 4.37 6.89
N THR A 40 -0.78 3.12 6.52
CA THR A 40 -0.23 2.51 5.31
C THR A 40 -1.31 1.91 4.43
N LEU A 41 -1.12 2.02 3.12
CA LEU A 41 -1.75 1.20 2.11
C LEU A 41 -0.76 0.10 1.72
N GLU A 42 -1.14 -1.16 1.87
CA GLU A 42 -0.29 -2.30 1.54
C GLU A 42 -0.73 -2.94 0.22
N LEU A 43 0.23 -3.15 -0.69
CA LEU A 43 0.04 -3.76 -2.01
C LEU A 43 0.66 -5.14 -2.03
N CYS A 44 -0.02 -6.11 -2.62
CA CYS A 44 0.36 -7.52 -2.65
C CYS A 44 0.60 -8.04 -1.22
N ALA A 45 -0.42 -7.90 -0.38
CA ALA A 45 -0.30 -8.13 1.06
C ALA A 45 -0.04 -9.60 1.43
N GLY A 46 -0.33 -10.55 0.51
CA GLY A 46 -0.20 -11.97 0.78
C GLY A 46 -1.00 -12.38 2.01
N ALA A 47 -0.46 -13.30 2.80
CA ALA A 47 -1.08 -13.73 4.07
C ALA A 47 -0.83 -12.76 5.23
N GLY A 48 -0.28 -11.55 4.99
CA GLY A 48 -0.16 -10.48 5.97
C GLY A 48 1.11 -10.45 6.81
N GLY A 49 2.18 -11.08 6.36
CA GLY A 49 3.45 -11.09 7.10
C GLY A 49 4.00 -9.68 7.33
N GLN A 50 4.04 -8.86 6.29
CA GLN A 50 4.47 -7.46 6.37
C GLN A 50 3.47 -6.63 7.17
N ALA A 51 2.16 -6.84 6.94
CA ALA A 51 1.09 -6.15 7.64
C ALA A 51 1.19 -6.31 9.16
N ILE A 52 1.44 -7.53 9.65
CA ILE A 52 1.63 -7.80 11.08
C ILE A 52 2.87 -7.06 11.62
N GLY A 53 3.95 -7.00 10.83
CA GLY A 53 5.15 -6.25 11.19
C GLY A 53 4.87 -4.75 11.37
N LEU A 54 4.15 -4.15 10.43
CA LEU A 54 3.76 -2.75 10.47
C LEU A 54 2.79 -2.44 11.62
N GLU A 55 1.78 -3.33 11.84
CA GLU A 55 0.87 -3.22 13.00
C GLU A 55 1.64 -3.24 14.32
N ARG A 56 2.62 -4.13 14.48
CA ARG A 56 3.49 -4.19 15.68
C ARG A 56 4.34 -2.96 15.85
N ALA A 57 4.75 -2.31 14.76
CA ALA A 57 5.46 -1.04 14.77
C ALA A 57 4.53 0.16 15.09
N GLY A 58 3.24 -0.09 15.26
CA GLY A 58 2.25 0.94 15.58
C GLY A 58 1.74 1.70 14.36
N ILE A 59 1.88 1.14 13.15
CA ILE A 59 1.38 1.68 11.89
C ILE A 59 0.06 0.97 11.56
N ASP A 60 -1.01 1.73 11.35
CA ASP A 60 -2.32 1.18 11.01
C ASP A 60 -2.49 1.04 9.49
N HIS A 61 -3.34 0.10 9.07
CA HIS A 61 -3.64 -0.14 7.66
C HIS A 61 -4.93 0.56 7.24
N VAL A 62 -4.88 1.35 6.17
CA VAL A 62 -6.08 1.91 5.52
C VAL A 62 -6.64 0.94 4.47
N GLY A 63 -5.81 0.08 3.92
CA GLY A 63 -6.18 -0.97 2.99
C GLY A 63 -5.05 -1.98 2.78
N LEU A 64 -5.42 -3.22 2.49
CA LEU A 64 -4.53 -4.30 2.10
C LEU A 64 -5.06 -4.85 0.77
N VAL A 65 -4.32 -4.62 -0.32
CA VAL A 65 -4.69 -5.07 -1.67
C VAL A 65 -4.01 -6.39 -1.95
N GLU A 66 -4.81 -7.40 -2.30
CA GLU A 66 -4.34 -8.74 -2.61
C GLU A 66 -5.26 -9.38 -3.64
N ILE A 67 -4.71 -10.13 -4.59
CA ILE A 67 -5.48 -10.81 -5.64
C ILE A 67 -5.86 -12.24 -5.27
N ASP A 68 -5.06 -12.91 -4.44
CA ASP A 68 -5.30 -14.29 -4.03
C ASP A 68 -6.41 -14.39 -2.99
N ALA A 69 -7.53 -15.02 -3.36
CA ALA A 69 -8.69 -15.17 -2.50
C ALA A 69 -8.38 -15.94 -1.20
N THR A 70 -7.44 -16.89 -1.23
CA THR A 70 -7.05 -17.68 -0.05
C THR A 70 -6.26 -16.81 0.93
N ALA A 71 -5.34 -16.00 0.41
CA ALA A 71 -4.61 -15.00 1.20
C ALA A 71 -5.58 -13.95 1.80
N CYS A 72 -6.51 -13.43 1.01
CA CYS A 72 -7.56 -12.53 1.48
C CYS A 72 -8.41 -13.12 2.60
N SER A 73 -8.81 -14.40 2.46
CA SER A 73 -9.54 -15.12 3.51
C SER A 73 -8.72 -15.23 4.79
N THR A 74 -7.43 -15.55 4.68
CA THR A 74 -6.51 -15.62 5.82
C THR A 74 -6.39 -14.27 6.53
N LEU A 75 -6.24 -13.18 5.77
CA LEU A 75 -6.18 -11.82 6.32
C LEU A 75 -7.46 -11.48 7.11
N ARG A 76 -8.63 -11.72 6.51
CA ARG A 76 -9.94 -11.44 7.13
C ARG A 76 -10.18 -12.27 8.39
N GLN A 77 -9.76 -13.53 8.40
CA GLN A 77 -9.89 -14.40 9.57
C GLN A 77 -8.98 -13.95 10.72
N ASN A 78 -7.72 -13.64 10.42
CA ASN A 78 -6.74 -13.26 11.44
C ASN A 78 -6.93 -11.84 11.97
N ARG A 79 -7.43 -10.95 11.13
CA ARG A 79 -7.65 -9.52 11.45
C ARG A 79 -8.95 -9.02 10.84
N PRO A 80 -10.12 -9.36 11.43
CA PRO A 80 -11.43 -8.96 10.90
C PRO A 80 -11.60 -7.43 10.78
N GLN A 81 -10.77 -6.66 11.49
CA GLN A 81 -10.79 -5.20 11.47
C GLN A 81 -10.04 -4.60 10.28
N TRP A 82 -9.21 -5.37 9.57
CA TRP A 82 -8.48 -4.86 8.41
C TRP A 82 -9.39 -4.70 7.19
N ASN A 83 -9.15 -3.65 6.43
CA ASN A 83 -9.80 -3.41 5.15
C ASN A 83 -9.09 -4.21 4.05
N VAL A 84 -9.51 -5.45 3.85
CA VAL A 84 -8.91 -6.34 2.84
C VAL A 84 -9.64 -6.17 1.52
N ILE A 85 -8.90 -5.68 0.51
CA ILE A 85 -9.37 -5.39 -0.85
C ILE A 85 -8.87 -6.51 -1.76
N GLU A 86 -9.80 -7.39 -2.17
CA GLU A 86 -9.51 -8.50 -3.06
C GLU A 86 -9.60 -8.00 -4.50
N GLN A 87 -8.46 -7.57 -5.03
CA GLN A 87 -8.39 -6.95 -6.36
C GLN A 87 -6.99 -7.08 -6.95
N ASP A 88 -6.95 -7.15 -8.29
CA ASP A 88 -5.72 -7.05 -9.05
C ASP A 88 -5.14 -5.64 -8.95
N MET A 89 -3.86 -5.55 -8.58
CA MET A 89 -3.15 -4.27 -8.46
C MET A 89 -3.06 -3.52 -9.79
N ASP A 90 -3.06 -4.23 -10.93
CA ASP A 90 -2.99 -3.61 -12.26
C ASP A 90 -4.25 -2.79 -12.57
N THR A 91 -5.39 -3.15 -12.00
CA THR A 91 -6.67 -2.47 -12.18
C THR A 91 -7.11 -1.66 -10.96
N PHE A 92 -6.38 -1.78 -9.83
CA PHE A 92 -6.74 -1.11 -8.58
C PHE A 92 -6.63 0.41 -8.71
N ASP A 93 -7.74 1.12 -8.47
CA ASP A 93 -7.75 2.58 -8.36
C ASP A 93 -7.50 3.00 -6.91
N ALA A 94 -6.36 3.66 -6.68
CA ALA A 94 -5.93 4.10 -5.36
C ALA A 94 -6.28 5.57 -5.06
N ALA A 95 -7.04 6.25 -5.92
CA ALA A 95 -7.36 7.67 -5.73
C ALA A 95 -8.05 7.95 -4.39
N ALA A 96 -8.92 7.03 -3.94
CA ALA A 96 -9.59 7.12 -2.64
C ALA A 96 -8.65 7.02 -1.43
N PHE A 97 -7.39 6.62 -1.62
CA PHE A 97 -6.35 6.51 -0.58
C PHE A 97 -5.34 7.67 -0.62
N ALA A 98 -5.63 8.72 -1.39
CA ALA A 98 -4.77 9.89 -1.48
C ALA A 98 -4.47 10.48 -0.09
N GLY A 99 -3.20 10.81 0.15
CA GLY A 99 -2.75 11.34 1.44
C GLY A 99 -2.45 10.29 2.52
N THR A 100 -2.48 9.00 2.20
CA THR A 100 -1.94 7.94 3.06
C THR A 100 -0.44 8.17 3.28
N ASP A 101 0.06 8.01 4.52
CA ASP A 101 1.45 8.32 4.86
C ASP A 101 2.45 7.41 4.16
N ILE A 102 2.13 6.11 4.04
CA ILE A 102 3.04 5.09 3.55
C ILE A 102 2.33 4.24 2.51
N VAL A 103 3.00 3.93 1.41
CA VAL A 103 2.65 2.80 0.54
C VAL A 103 3.70 1.71 0.77
N SER A 104 3.25 0.54 1.23
CA SER A 104 4.10 -0.63 1.40
C SER A 104 3.76 -1.67 0.33
N ALA A 105 4.77 -2.29 -0.28
CA ALA A 105 4.55 -3.21 -1.38
C ALA A 105 5.36 -4.50 -1.23
N GLY A 106 4.65 -5.63 -1.12
CA GLY A 106 5.20 -6.97 -1.12
C GLY A 106 5.24 -7.57 -2.53
N LEU A 107 5.79 -6.84 -3.51
CA LEU A 107 5.76 -7.27 -4.91
C LEU A 107 6.42 -8.64 -5.10
N PRO A 108 5.88 -9.49 -6.02
CA PRO A 108 6.49 -10.77 -6.36
C PRO A 108 7.93 -10.56 -6.81
N CYS A 109 8.86 -11.36 -6.24
CA CYS A 109 10.29 -11.28 -6.52
C CYS A 109 10.75 -11.91 -7.85
N PRO A 110 10.00 -12.82 -8.54
CA PRO A 110 10.54 -13.56 -9.69
C PRO A 110 11.20 -12.71 -10.77
N PRO A 111 10.68 -11.51 -11.13
CA PRO A 111 11.33 -10.67 -12.15
C PRO A 111 12.75 -10.24 -11.78
N PHE A 112 13.02 -10.05 -10.48
CA PHE A 112 14.25 -9.46 -9.95
C PHE A 112 15.03 -10.41 -9.04
N SER A 113 14.55 -11.65 -8.85
CA SER A 113 15.17 -12.62 -7.95
C SER A 113 16.34 -13.34 -8.60
N VAL A 114 17.42 -13.53 -7.83
CA VAL A 114 18.57 -14.36 -8.23
C VAL A 114 18.16 -15.82 -8.47
N ALA A 115 17.09 -16.27 -7.84
CA ALA A 115 16.53 -17.62 -8.03
C ALA A 115 15.62 -17.75 -9.27
N GLY A 116 15.29 -16.65 -9.95
CA GLY A 116 14.47 -16.62 -11.15
C GLY A 116 15.26 -16.44 -12.45
N LYS A 117 14.56 -16.34 -13.58
CA LYS A 117 15.17 -16.10 -14.90
C LYS A 117 15.69 -14.65 -15.08
N GLN A 118 15.53 -13.80 -14.08
CA GLN A 118 15.98 -12.39 -14.06
C GLN A 118 15.55 -11.58 -15.29
N LEU A 119 14.33 -11.81 -15.79
CA LEU A 119 13.81 -11.12 -16.97
C LEU A 119 13.55 -9.61 -16.73
N GLY A 120 13.63 -9.18 -15.46
CA GLY A 120 13.48 -7.77 -15.09
C GLY A 120 12.16 -7.16 -15.58
N THR A 121 12.26 -6.06 -16.30
CA THR A 121 11.10 -5.31 -16.84
C THR A 121 10.33 -6.07 -17.91
N LEU A 122 10.92 -7.11 -18.53
CA LEU A 122 10.28 -7.95 -19.56
C LEU A 122 9.46 -9.10 -18.98
N ASP A 123 9.46 -9.29 -17.65
CA ASP A 123 8.66 -10.34 -17.00
C ASP A 123 7.20 -9.88 -16.87
N GLU A 124 6.26 -10.70 -17.37
CA GLU A 124 4.81 -10.41 -17.28
C GLU A 124 4.31 -10.23 -15.85
N ARG A 125 5.08 -10.72 -14.86
CA ARG A 125 4.78 -10.55 -13.42
C ARG A 125 5.38 -9.28 -12.84
N ASN A 126 5.90 -8.38 -13.67
CA ASN A 126 6.47 -7.11 -13.23
C ASN A 126 5.37 -6.12 -12.84
N LEU A 127 5.02 -6.10 -11.58
CA LEU A 127 4.03 -5.18 -11.01
C LEU A 127 4.62 -3.80 -10.61
N PHE A 128 5.88 -3.53 -10.96
CA PHE A 128 6.52 -2.27 -10.62
C PHE A 128 5.84 -1.04 -11.27
N PRO A 129 5.46 -1.08 -12.56
CA PRO A 129 4.71 0.02 -13.18
C PRO A 129 3.40 0.33 -12.47
N SER A 130 2.65 -0.71 -12.08
CA SER A 130 1.39 -0.56 -11.34
C SER A 130 1.59 0.00 -9.94
N MET A 131 2.67 -0.40 -9.25
CA MET A 131 3.06 0.23 -7.99
C MET A 131 3.34 1.72 -8.16
N ILE A 132 4.09 2.13 -9.19
CA ILE A 132 4.36 3.54 -9.47
C ILE A 132 3.08 4.31 -9.77
N ARG A 133 2.14 3.72 -10.51
CA ARG A 133 0.83 4.32 -10.76
C ARG A 133 0.08 4.57 -9.44
N VAL A 134 0.03 3.57 -8.56
CA VAL A 134 -0.60 3.70 -7.23
C VAL A 134 0.10 4.78 -6.39
N VAL A 135 1.44 4.80 -6.36
CA VAL A 135 2.22 5.83 -5.65
C VAL A 135 1.89 7.24 -6.15
N ASN A 136 1.74 7.41 -7.48
CA ASN A 136 1.36 8.69 -8.06
C ASN A 136 -0.06 9.13 -7.69
N GLN A 137 -1.00 8.20 -7.51
CA GLN A 137 -2.36 8.48 -7.05
C GLN A 137 -2.39 8.82 -5.55
N VAL A 138 -1.72 8.01 -4.73
CA VAL A 138 -1.72 8.13 -3.26
C VAL A 138 -0.88 9.31 -2.78
N ARG A 139 0.26 9.60 -3.44
CA ARG A 139 1.25 10.60 -3.05
C ARG A 139 1.71 10.45 -1.59
N PRO A 140 2.23 9.28 -1.20
CA PRO A 140 2.63 9.01 0.16
C PRO A 140 3.90 9.79 0.54
N ARG A 141 4.15 9.90 1.85
CA ARG A 141 5.40 10.47 2.38
C ARG A 141 6.57 9.48 2.29
N ALA A 142 6.26 8.18 2.28
CA ALA A 142 7.26 7.12 2.16
C ALA A 142 6.71 5.94 1.36
N VAL A 143 7.61 5.28 0.64
CA VAL A 143 7.32 4.02 -0.07
C VAL A 143 8.29 2.98 0.44
N THR A 144 7.77 1.80 0.82
CA THR A 144 8.60 0.66 1.17
C THR A 144 8.35 -0.47 0.19
N LYS A 145 9.42 -1.09 -0.28
CA LYS A 145 9.37 -2.25 -1.17
C LYS A 145 10.30 -3.33 -0.65
N ASN A 146 9.78 -4.53 -0.52
CA ASN A 146 10.54 -5.70 -0.08
C ASN A 146 10.99 -6.52 -1.30
N ALA A 147 12.08 -6.08 -1.96
CA ALA A 147 12.73 -6.89 -2.98
C ALA A 147 14.23 -6.55 -3.06
N GLY A 148 15.08 -7.43 -2.52
CA GLY A 148 16.53 -7.25 -2.49
C GLY A 148 17.20 -7.18 -3.87
N GLY A 149 16.63 -7.83 -4.90
CA GLY A 149 17.23 -7.89 -6.23
C GLY A 149 17.24 -6.58 -7.02
N ILE A 150 16.40 -5.60 -6.64
CA ILE A 150 16.32 -4.31 -7.35
C ILE A 150 17.58 -3.43 -7.20
N LEU A 151 18.39 -3.71 -6.19
CA LEU A 151 19.66 -3.02 -5.98
C LEU A 151 20.82 -3.65 -6.79
N ASN A 152 20.54 -4.72 -7.54
CA ASN A 152 21.52 -5.33 -8.41
C ASN A 152 21.92 -4.37 -9.54
N ALA A 153 23.20 -4.33 -9.90
CA ALA A 153 23.72 -3.44 -10.94
C ALA A 153 22.97 -3.57 -12.28
N ALA A 154 22.47 -4.78 -12.59
CA ALA A 154 21.70 -5.06 -13.80
C ALA A 154 20.32 -4.33 -13.88
N PHE A 155 19.82 -3.77 -12.78
CA PHE A 155 18.50 -3.15 -12.71
C PHE A 155 18.53 -1.71 -12.18
N ARG A 156 19.72 -1.09 -12.10
CA ARG A 156 19.87 0.29 -11.58
C ARG A 156 19.34 1.34 -12.53
N ASP A 157 19.26 1.01 -13.83
CA ASP A 157 18.89 1.94 -14.91
C ASP A 157 17.47 1.71 -15.42
N CYS A 158 16.61 1.01 -14.64
CA CYS A 158 15.21 0.76 -14.96
C CYS A 158 14.28 1.76 -14.29
#